data_d359603c4a7c966ee101bde31c94c00f
#
_entry.id   d359603c4a7c966ee101bde31c94c00f
#
_cell.length_a   1.000
_cell.length_b   1.000
_cell.length_c   1.000
_cell.angle_alpha   90.00
_cell.angle_beta   90.00
_cell.angle_gamma   90.00
#
_symmetry.space_group_name_H-M   'P 1'
#
loop_
_entity.id
_entity.type
_entity.pdbx_description
1 polymer ?
#
loop_
_entity_poly.entity_id
_entity_poly.type
_entity_poly.pdbx_seq_one_letter_code
_entity_poly.pdbx_strand_id
1 'polypeptide(L)'
;MSFSAEVKQEVASKIMEGNDARAELSALIQMNSSLSFSNQGMTILVTVENAAVARTIYRLVKERYGGEISLFVKRKMNLKKNRIYGLRILSGAPVILTDLGLYSSRGLLEKPLRRIIETDSNARAYLAGAFLAAGSVNPPETTNYHLEITAAGQEQAEFMIELMERFDIHAKVTQRRGKSVVYVKSAEKIADFMRIIEASEAVMNFENIRISRDFTNSITRLNNVDIANEMRVHAAAAEQLEDIRYLEETGQVDLLTRSLKEAVELRKEFPDCSYSELAVIYNQRTGKSTGKSGIRHKYMRLHEYVEKLKEGKKGSETR
;
A
#
# COMPACT_ATOMS: atom_id res chain seq x y z
N MET A 1 2.07 20.41 -1.14
CA MET A 1 3.29 19.72 -1.69
C MET A 1 2.93 18.27 -1.90
N SER A 2 3.61 17.47 -2.72
CA SER A 2 3.32 16.03 -2.75
C SER A 2 4.03 15.33 -1.60
N PHE A 3 3.48 14.21 -1.11
CA PHE A 3 4.10 13.45 -0.02
C PHE A 3 5.57 13.09 -0.32
N SER A 4 5.89 12.63 -1.53
CA SER A 4 7.29 12.42 -1.95
C SER A 4 8.17 13.67 -1.83
N ALA A 5 7.62 14.86 -2.09
CA ALA A 5 8.38 16.10 -1.96
C ALA A 5 8.59 16.49 -0.50
N GLU A 6 7.65 16.19 0.38
CA GLU A 6 7.77 16.38 1.83
C GLU A 6 8.85 15.46 2.41
N VAL A 7 8.81 14.17 2.08
CA VAL A 7 9.88 13.22 2.45
C VAL A 7 11.25 13.69 1.98
N LYS A 8 11.36 14.12 0.70
CA LYS A 8 12.63 14.66 0.17
C LYS A 8 13.09 15.94 0.89
N GLN A 9 12.15 16.80 1.27
CA GLN A 9 12.46 18.01 2.00
C GLN A 9 13.02 17.69 3.39
N GLU A 10 12.42 16.73 4.08
CA GLU A 10 12.85 16.28 5.41
C GLU A 10 14.24 15.64 5.34
N VAL A 11 14.45 14.65 4.47
CA VAL A 11 15.75 13.97 4.30
C VAL A 11 16.84 14.97 3.90
N ALA A 12 16.56 15.88 2.96
CA ALA A 12 17.52 16.90 2.51
C ALA A 12 17.88 17.94 3.59
N SER A 13 17.08 18.05 4.66
CA SER A 13 17.38 18.93 5.81
C SER A 13 18.41 18.33 6.77
N LYS A 14 18.64 17.02 6.72
CA LYS A 14 19.63 16.33 7.55
C LYS A 14 21.03 16.71 7.11
N ILE A 15 21.90 16.85 8.09
CA ILE A 15 23.30 17.15 7.84
C ILE A 15 24.08 15.83 7.93
N MET A 16 24.54 15.34 6.78
CA MET A 16 25.45 14.21 6.72
C MET A 16 26.89 14.72 6.76
N GLU A 17 27.77 13.99 7.45
CA GLU A 17 29.19 14.32 7.61
C GLU A 17 30.10 13.16 7.21
N GLY A 18 31.37 13.44 6.99
CA GLY A 18 32.41 12.44 6.79
C GLY A 18 32.13 11.46 5.63
N ASN A 19 32.10 10.16 5.96
CA ASN A 19 31.86 9.10 4.97
C ASN A 19 30.37 8.97 4.59
N ASP A 20 29.44 9.34 5.48
CA ASP A 20 28.02 9.35 5.17
C ASP A 20 27.69 10.41 4.15
N ALA A 21 28.24 11.63 4.31
CA ALA A 21 28.13 12.70 3.30
C ALA A 21 28.72 12.27 1.94
N ARG A 22 29.81 11.51 1.95
CA ARG A 22 30.39 10.95 0.72
C ARG A 22 29.48 9.92 0.06
N ALA A 23 28.87 9.04 0.83
CA ALA A 23 27.95 8.01 0.33
C ALA A 23 26.68 8.64 -0.24
N GLU A 24 26.07 9.60 0.46
CA GLU A 24 24.92 10.35 -0.02
C GLU A 24 25.23 11.09 -1.34
N LEU A 25 26.35 11.80 -1.38
CA LEU A 25 26.77 12.54 -2.58
C LEU A 25 27.10 11.60 -3.74
N SER A 26 27.67 10.43 -3.48
CA SER A 26 27.92 9.41 -4.51
C SER A 26 26.64 9.03 -5.25
N ALA A 27 25.55 8.71 -4.52
CA ALA A 27 24.26 8.41 -5.13
C ALA A 27 23.68 9.60 -5.88
N LEU A 28 23.70 10.80 -5.29
CA LEU A 28 23.17 12.02 -5.88
C LEU A 28 23.87 12.37 -7.22
N ILE A 29 25.20 12.28 -7.25
CA ILE A 29 25.97 12.55 -8.47
C ILE A 29 25.74 11.47 -9.51
N GLN A 30 25.79 10.20 -9.14
CA GLN A 30 25.61 9.09 -10.07
C GLN A 30 24.26 9.16 -10.81
N MET A 31 23.18 9.51 -10.10
CA MET A 31 21.81 9.43 -10.64
C MET A 31 21.33 10.72 -11.31
N ASN A 32 21.95 11.87 -11.01
CA ASN A 32 21.46 13.19 -11.48
C ASN A 32 22.48 13.94 -12.34
N SER A 33 23.67 13.38 -12.59
CA SER A 33 24.68 14.09 -13.33
C SER A 33 24.85 13.59 -14.77
N SER A 34 25.36 14.48 -15.59
CA SER A 34 25.97 14.19 -16.89
C SER A 34 27.36 14.80 -16.95
N LEU A 35 28.25 14.17 -17.69
CA LEU A 35 29.61 14.65 -17.89
C LEU A 35 29.68 15.41 -19.20
N SER A 36 30.42 16.52 -19.17
CA SER A 36 30.76 17.30 -20.35
C SER A 36 32.28 17.41 -20.46
N PHE A 37 32.79 17.19 -21.66
CA PHE A 37 34.22 17.27 -21.97
C PHE A 37 34.44 18.49 -22.87
N SER A 38 35.39 19.31 -22.51
CA SER A 38 35.80 20.49 -23.27
C SER A 38 37.32 20.61 -23.28
N ASN A 39 37.85 21.56 -24.02
CA ASN A 39 39.27 21.90 -24.02
C ASN A 39 39.80 22.32 -22.63
N GLN A 40 38.89 22.69 -21.72
CA GLN A 40 39.18 23.07 -20.34
C GLN A 40 39.13 21.89 -19.37
N GLY A 41 38.82 20.67 -19.86
CA GLY A 41 38.73 19.47 -19.08
C GLY A 41 37.31 18.92 -18.90
N MET A 42 37.16 18.04 -17.92
CA MET A 42 35.89 17.39 -17.58
C MET A 42 35.12 18.24 -16.57
N THR A 43 33.84 18.45 -16.83
CA THR A 43 32.90 19.10 -15.90
C THR A 43 31.72 18.19 -15.58
N ILE A 44 31.16 18.32 -14.37
CA ILE A 44 29.96 17.58 -13.94
C ILE A 44 28.77 18.53 -13.96
N LEU A 45 27.75 18.19 -14.73
CA LEU A 45 26.48 18.90 -14.76
C LEU A 45 25.43 18.11 -14.00
N VAL A 46 24.97 18.63 -12.87
CA VAL A 46 23.91 18.02 -12.05
C VAL A 46 22.61 18.78 -12.29
N THR A 47 21.50 18.05 -12.46
CA THR A 47 20.17 18.66 -12.62
C THR A 47 19.12 17.95 -11.76
N VAL A 48 18.38 18.71 -10.96
CA VAL A 48 17.32 18.21 -10.07
C VAL A 48 16.10 19.12 -10.08
N GLU A 49 14.91 18.58 -9.78
CA GLU A 49 13.66 19.35 -9.73
C GLU A 49 13.36 19.90 -8.33
N ASN A 50 13.98 19.37 -7.29
CA ASN A 50 13.77 19.78 -5.91
C ASN A 50 14.88 20.75 -5.46
N ALA A 51 14.48 21.94 -5.00
CA ALA A 51 15.41 22.97 -4.55
C ALA A 51 16.21 22.58 -3.28
N ALA A 52 15.61 21.77 -2.39
CA ALA A 52 16.29 21.30 -1.19
C ALA A 52 17.42 20.33 -1.58
N VAL A 53 17.14 19.37 -2.48
CA VAL A 53 18.16 18.46 -3.03
C VAL A 53 19.30 19.23 -3.71
N ALA A 54 18.97 20.28 -4.51
CA ALA A 54 19.99 21.11 -5.12
C ALA A 54 20.90 21.79 -4.09
N ARG A 55 20.33 22.29 -3.00
CA ARG A 55 21.11 22.90 -1.89
C ARG A 55 21.98 21.89 -1.18
N THR A 56 21.46 20.69 -0.93
CA THR A 56 22.25 19.59 -0.33
C THR A 56 23.45 19.24 -1.20
N ILE A 57 23.26 19.04 -2.52
CA ILE A 57 24.36 18.75 -3.44
C ILE A 57 25.40 19.91 -3.44
N TYR A 58 24.92 21.15 -3.53
CA TYR A 58 25.82 22.32 -3.49
C TYR A 58 26.65 22.34 -2.22
N ARG A 59 26.02 22.20 -1.06
CA ARG A 59 26.68 22.19 0.25
C ARG A 59 27.72 21.07 0.32
N LEU A 60 27.35 19.83 0.03
CA LEU A 60 28.24 18.66 0.11
C LEU A 60 29.45 18.79 -0.81
N VAL A 61 29.25 19.25 -2.06
CA VAL A 61 30.37 19.48 -2.99
C VAL A 61 31.26 20.64 -2.51
N LYS A 62 30.68 21.73 -2.02
CA LYS A 62 31.42 22.91 -1.58
C LYS A 62 32.25 22.64 -0.33
N GLU A 63 31.67 21.98 0.66
CA GLU A 63 32.33 21.62 1.91
C GLU A 63 33.46 20.61 1.72
N ARG A 64 33.24 19.61 0.85
CA ARG A 64 34.20 18.51 0.69
C ARG A 64 35.33 18.80 -0.30
N TYR A 65 35.02 19.50 -1.40
CA TYR A 65 35.98 19.68 -2.50
C TYR A 65 36.34 21.14 -2.76
N GLY A 66 35.65 22.07 -2.18
CA GLY A 66 35.83 23.50 -2.49
C GLY A 66 35.35 23.83 -3.91
N GLY A 67 36.23 24.06 -4.81
CA GLY A 67 35.98 24.18 -6.23
C GLY A 67 35.02 25.31 -6.67
N GLU A 68 34.98 25.56 -7.96
CA GLU A 68 34.09 26.53 -8.59
C GLU A 68 32.81 25.83 -9.06
N ILE A 69 31.65 26.32 -8.57
CA ILE A 69 30.32 25.75 -8.89
C ILE A 69 29.48 26.88 -9.46
N SER A 70 29.03 26.71 -10.70
CA SER A 70 28.06 27.62 -11.35
C SER A 70 26.66 27.10 -11.14
N LEU A 71 25.76 27.97 -10.68
CA LEU A 71 24.35 27.63 -10.43
C LEU A 71 23.46 28.23 -11.54
N PHE A 72 22.44 27.50 -11.96
CA PHE A 72 21.42 28.02 -12.86
C PHE A 72 20.05 27.41 -12.55
N VAL A 73 18.99 28.13 -12.97
CA VAL A 73 17.62 27.66 -12.87
C VAL A 73 16.99 27.74 -14.26
N LYS A 74 16.41 26.63 -14.72
CA LYS A 74 15.64 26.55 -15.97
C LYS A 74 14.18 26.23 -15.68
N ARG A 75 13.26 26.73 -16.50
CA ARG A 75 11.86 26.30 -16.50
C ARG A 75 11.67 25.18 -17.51
N LYS A 76 11.03 24.07 -17.11
CA LYS A 76 10.59 23.06 -18.09
C LYS A 76 9.52 23.68 -19.01
N MET A 77 9.65 23.43 -20.29
CA MET A 77 8.65 23.88 -21.30
C MET A 77 7.35 23.06 -21.26
N ASN A 78 7.25 22.04 -20.41
CA ASN A 78 6.10 21.15 -20.28
C ASN A 78 4.94 21.82 -19.50
N LEU A 79 3.72 21.23 -19.63
CA LEU A 79 2.46 21.69 -19.04
C LEU A 79 2.51 22.09 -17.55
N LYS A 80 3.39 21.50 -16.75
CA LYS A 80 3.52 21.81 -15.31
C LYS A 80 4.52 22.93 -15.01
N LYS A 81 5.25 23.48 -16.00
CA LYS A 81 6.24 24.57 -15.85
C LYS A 81 7.19 24.44 -14.64
N ASN A 82 7.54 23.20 -14.25
CA ASN A 82 8.41 22.94 -13.10
C ASN A 82 9.79 23.57 -13.31
N ARG A 83 10.40 24.02 -12.21
CA ARG A 83 11.78 24.52 -12.22
C ARG A 83 12.76 23.37 -12.16
N ILE A 84 13.86 23.46 -12.92
CA ILE A 84 15.03 22.60 -12.82
C ILE A 84 16.15 23.43 -12.24
N TYR A 85 16.74 22.93 -11.17
CA TYR A 85 17.92 23.50 -10.54
C TYR A 85 19.14 22.77 -11.06
N GLY A 86 20.10 23.52 -11.60
CA GLY A 86 21.33 22.94 -12.15
C GLY A 86 22.55 23.47 -11.43
N LEU A 87 23.51 22.56 -11.23
CA LEU A 87 24.83 22.85 -10.69
C LEU A 87 25.86 22.36 -11.70
N ARG A 88 26.78 23.24 -12.10
CA ARG A 88 27.90 22.89 -12.94
C ARG A 88 29.18 22.98 -12.11
N ILE A 89 29.82 21.84 -11.89
CA ILE A 89 31.12 21.74 -11.20
C ILE A 89 32.18 21.88 -12.28
N LEU A 90 32.90 23.00 -12.27
CA LEU A 90 33.77 23.43 -13.37
C LEU A 90 35.18 22.85 -13.27
N SER A 91 35.61 22.41 -12.07
CA SER A 91 36.96 21.91 -11.84
C SER A 91 36.98 20.68 -10.93
N GLY A 92 38.00 19.85 -11.04
CA GLY A 92 38.21 18.71 -10.17
C GLY A 92 37.31 17.49 -10.42
N ALA A 93 36.57 17.45 -11.51
CA ALA A 93 35.63 16.35 -11.80
C ALA A 93 36.24 14.93 -11.68
N PRO A 94 37.45 14.61 -12.21
CA PRO A 94 38.04 13.29 -12.04
C PRO A 94 38.33 12.92 -10.58
N VAL A 95 38.80 13.91 -9.80
CA VAL A 95 39.10 13.72 -8.37
C VAL A 95 37.82 13.45 -7.59
N ILE A 96 36.78 14.26 -7.84
CA ILE A 96 35.46 14.11 -7.22
C ILE A 96 34.88 12.74 -7.52
N LEU A 97 34.83 12.34 -8.79
CA LEU A 97 34.25 11.05 -9.21
C LEU A 97 35.06 9.87 -8.65
N THR A 98 36.40 9.99 -8.56
CA THR A 98 37.24 8.94 -7.97
C THR A 98 37.01 8.82 -6.46
N ASP A 99 36.93 9.94 -5.74
CA ASP A 99 36.63 9.92 -4.30
C ASP A 99 35.25 9.35 -4.03
N LEU A 100 34.25 9.72 -4.82
CA LEU A 100 32.89 9.17 -4.74
C LEU A 100 32.76 7.71 -5.21
N GLY A 101 33.85 7.08 -5.64
CA GLY A 101 33.87 5.70 -6.09
C GLY A 101 33.11 5.46 -7.40
N LEU A 102 32.94 6.49 -8.22
CA LEU A 102 32.22 6.47 -9.50
C LEU A 102 33.16 6.43 -10.72
N TYR A 103 34.45 6.57 -10.51
CA TYR A 103 35.47 6.57 -11.56
C TYR A 103 36.70 5.78 -11.13
N SER A 104 37.29 5.06 -12.06
CA SER A 104 38.52 4.27 -11.84
C SER A 104 39.41 4.33 -13.10
N SER A 105 40.56 3.63 -13.07
CA SER A 105 41.41 3.45 -14.25
C SER A 105 40.71 2.82 -15.46
N ARG A 106 39.54 2.16 -15.26
CA ARG A 106 38.71 1.57 -16.32
C ARG A 106 37.62 2.53 -16.84
N GLY A 107 37.57 3.76 -16.32
CA GLY A 107 36.54 4.77 -16.66
C GLY A 107 35.43 4.88 -15.60
N LEU A 108 34.26 5.32 -16.05
CA LEU A 108 33.04 5.43 -15.21
C LEU A 108 32.55 4.04 -14.79
N LEU A 109 32.08 3.97 -13.56
CA LEU A 109 31.53 2.77 -12.96
C LEU A 109 30.00 2.82 -12.95
N GLU A 110 29.35 1.70 -13.27
CA GLU A 110 27.89 1.57 -13.25
C GLU A 110 27.31 1.47 -11.83
N LYS A 111 28.13 1.07 -10.85
CA LYS A 111 27.85 1.10 -9.41
C LYS A 111 29.06 1.62 -8.64
N PRO A 112 28.88 2.24 -7.47
CA PRO A 112 30.00 2.76 -6.71
C PRO A 112 30.87 1.64 -6.13
N LEU A 113 32.12 1.97 -5.88
CA LEU A 113 33.03 1.04 -5.20
C LEU A 113 32.53 0.70 -3.79
N ARG A 114 32.71 -0.55 -3.35
CA ARG A 114 32.23 -1.05 -2.04
C ARG A 114 32.68 -0.21 -0.85
N ARG A 115 33.85 0.42 -0.91
CA ARG A 115 34.35 1.33 0.13
C ARG A 115 33.43 2.52 0.44
N ILE A 116 32.50 2.84 -0.47
CA ILE A 116 31.52 3.93 -0.28
C ILE A 116 30.41 3.52 0.67
N ILE A 117 30.12 2.22 0.77
CA ILE A 117 29.01 1.65 1.55
C ILE A 117 29.51 0.59 2.56
N GLU A 118 30.70 0.81 3.11
CA GLU A 118 31.39 -0.15 3.98
C GLU A 118 30.59 -0.42 5.27
N THR A 119 30.05 0.62 5.88
CA THR A 119 29.25 0.54 7.11
C THR A 119 27.74 0.64 6.78
N ASP A 120 26.89 0.20 7.72
CA ASP A 120 25.44 0.36 7.61
C ASP A 120 25.03 1.83 7.58
N SER A 121 25.75 2.72 8.28
CA SER A 121 25.53 4.17 8.21
C SER A 121 25.75 4.68 6.79
N ASN A 122 26.87 4.30 6.16
CA ASN A 122 27.16 4.70 4.78
C ASN A 122 26.13 4.11 3.78
N ALA A 123 25.66 2.87 4.01
CA ALA A 123 24.63 2.27 3.19
C ALA A 123 23.29 3.04 3.29
N ARG A 124 22.89 3.45 4.50
CA ARG A 124 21.70 4.30 4.74
C ARG A 124 21.85 5.65 4.04
N ALA A 125 23.00 6.31 4.19
CA ALA A 125 23.29 7.59 3.54
C ALA A 125 23.24 7.48 2.00
N TYR A 126 23.78 6.39 1.42
CA TYR A 126 23.68 6.13 -0.01
C TYR A 126 22.20 5.96 -0.46
N LEU A 127 21.40 5.18 0.28
CA LEU A 127 19.98 4.99 0.00
C LEU A 127 19.18 6.30 0.15
N ALA A 128 19.53 7.16 1.13
CA ALA A 128 18.99 8.50 1.27
C ALA A 128 19.28 9.35 0.03
N GLY A 129 20.54 9.40 -0.41
CA GLY A 129 20.94 10.08 -1.64
C GLY A 129 20.25 9.55 -2.88
N ALA A 130 20.07 8.23 -3.02
CA ALA A 130 19.35 7.61 -4.13
C ALA A 130 17.86 7.99 -4.13
N PHE A 131 17.21 8.02 -2.95
CA PHE A 131 15.83 8.49 -2.83
C PHE A 131 15.70 9.97 -3.15
N LEU A 132 16.58 10.82 -2.64
CA LEU A 132 16.62 12.24 -2.97
C LEU A 132 16.77 12.46 -4.48
N ALA A 133 17.62 11.69 -5.14
CA ALA A 133 17.89 11.77 -6.56
C ALA A 133 16.66 11.42 -7.41
N ALA A 134 16.12 10.22 -7.25
CA ALA A 134 15.12 9.67 -8.16
C ALA A 134 14.04 8.83 -7.46
N GLY A 135 13.91 8.95 -6.14
CA GLY A 135 12.89 8.25 -5.36
C GLY A 135 11.52 8.91 -5.44
N SER A 136 10.51 8.10 -5.27
CA SER A 136 9.10 8.51 -5.15
C SER A 136 8.37 7.55 -4.23
N VAL A 137 7.43 8.07 -3.45
CA VAL A 137 6.56 7.26 -2.58
C VAL A 137 5.13 7.78 -2.69
N ASN A 138 4.17 6.86 -2.80
CA ASN A 138 2.76 7.22 -2.87
C ASN A 138 2.29 7.81 -1.52
N PRO A 139 1.36 8.79 -1.55
CA PRO A 139 0.73 9.28 -0.34
C PRO A 139 0.02 8.13 0.41
N PRO A 140 0.04 8.13 1.75
CA PRO A 140 -0.56 7.06 2.55
C PRO A 140 -2.09 6.98 2.44
N GLU A 141 -2.75 8.02 1.94
CA GLU A 141 -4.20 8.07 1.68
C GLU A 141 -4.61 7.23 0.46
N THR A 142 -3.65 6.91 -0.42
CA THR A 142 -3.94 6.11 -1.62
C THR A 142 -4.15 4.64 -1.28
N THR A 143 -4.91 3.93 -2.12
CA THR A 143 -5.21 2.51 -1.92
C THR A 143 -3.98 1.61 -2.10
N ASN A 144 -2.99 2.06 -2.87
CA ASN A 144 -1.82 1.29 -3.24
C ASN A 144 -0.55 1.91 -2.65
N TYR A 145 0.04 1.24 -1.69
CA TYR A 145 1.37 1.58 -1.19
C TYR A 145 2.43 1.26 -2.24
N HIS A 146 3.25 2.23 -2.55
CA HIS A 146 4.31 2.07 -3.55
C HIS A 146 5.45 3.07 -3.29
N LEU A 147 6.64 2.53 -3.15
CA LEU A 147 7.90 3.28 -3.15
C LEU A 147 8.70 2.82 -4.35
N GLU A 148 9.25 3.75 -5.11
CA GLU A 148 10.12 3.44 -6.25
C GLU A 148 11.34 4.34 -6.28
N ILE A 149 12.47 3.80 -6.76
CA ILE A 149 13.70 4.55 -7.05
C ILE A 149 14.14 4.17 -8.46
N THR A 150 14.20 5.16 -9.35
CA THR A 150 14.68 4.95 -10.72
C THR A 150 16.21 4.93 -10.73
N ALA A 151 16.80 3.82 -11.09
CA ALA A 151 18.26 3.65 -11.19
C ALA A 151 18.81 4.24 -12.51
N ALA A 152 20.08 4.56 -12.51
CA ALA A 152 20.81 4.97 -13.73
C ALA A 152 21.01 3.80 -14.70
N GLY A 153 21.12 2.56 -14.17
CA GLY A 153 21.29 1.34 -14.96
C GLY A 153 20.91 0.10 -14.14
N GLN A 154 21.04 -1.07 -14.74
CA GLN A 154 20.69 -2.36 -14.13
C GLN A 154 21.61 -2.70 -12.96
N GLU A 155 22.93 -2.55 -13.12
CA GLU A 155 23.90 -2.84 -12.05
C GLU A 155 23.67 -1.97 -10.83
N GLN A 156 23.29 -0.70 -10.99
CA GLN A 156 22.94 0.16 -9.88
C GLN A 156 21.63 -0.26 -9.21
N ALA A 157 20.64 -0.73 -9.97
CA ALA A 157 19.40 -1.23 -9.41
C ALA A 157 19.63 -2.47 -8.53
N GLU A 158 20.42 -3.42 -9.00
CA GLU A 158 20.80 -4.62 -8.26
C GLU A 158 21.61 -4.26 -7.01
N PHE A 159 22.53 -3.30 -7.12
CA PHE A 159 23.28 -2.78 -6.00
C PHE A 159 22.37 -2.14 -4.92
N MET A 160 21.36 -1.36 -5.31
CA MET A 160 20.40 -0.81 -4.34
C MET A 160 19.56 -1.89 -3.67
N ILE A 161 19.19 -2.96 -4.38
CA ILE A 161 18.51 -4.12 -3.79
C ILE A 161 19.40 -4.79 -2.74
N GLU A 162 20.67 -5.05 -3.07
CA GLU A 162 21.67 -5.59 -2.12
C GLU A 162 21.78 -4.73 -0.84
N LEU A 163 21.75 -3.40 -0.98
CA LEU A 163 21.75 -2.50 0.18
C LEU A 163 20.46 -2.55 0.99
N MET A 164 19.31 -2.62 0.35
CA MET A 164 18.01 -2.71 1.02
C MET A 164 17.86 -4.04 1.78
N GLU A 165 18.41 -5.14 1.24
CA GLU A 165 18.43 -6.45 1.90
C GLU A 165 19.19 -6.42 3.22
N ARG A 166 20.23 -5.59 3.39
CA ARG A 166 20.93 -5.41 4.69
C ARG A 166 19.99 -4.95 5.80
N PHE A 167 18.88 -4.31 5.44
CA PHE A 167 17.88 -3.77 6.36
C PHE A 167 16.55 -4.54 6.30
N ASP A 168 16.59 -5.78 5.82
CA ASP A 168 15.40 -6.65 5.69
C ASP A 168 14.30 -6.02 4.80
N ILE A 169 14.69 -5.23 3.79
CA ILE A 169 13.76 -4.65 2.83
C ILE A 169 13.89 -5.38 1.50
N HIS A 170 12.95 -6.29 1.24
CA HIS A 170 12.88 -7.08 0.02
C HIS A 170 12.31 -6.27 -1.14
N ALA A 171 13.18 -5.52 -1.81
CA ALA A 171 12.84 -4.75 -2.99
C ALA A 171 12.86 -5.61 -4.26
N LYS A 172 12.13 -5.18 -5.28
CA LYS A 172 12.11 -5.80 -6.60
C LYS A 172 12.52 -4.80 -7.65
N VAL A 173 13.02 -5.30 -8.79
CA VAL A 173 13.34 -4.47 -9.95
C VAL A 173 12.36 -4.74 -11.09
N THR A 174 12.04 -3.70 -11.85
CA THR A 174 11.27 -3.77 -13.10
C THR A 174 11.83 -2.81 -14.13
N GLN A 175 11.62 -3.12 -15.41
CA GLN A 175 11.98 -2.23 -16.50
C GLN A 175 10.77 -1.37 -16.87
N ARG A 176 10.95 -0.04 -16.85
CA ARG A 176 9.90 0.90 -17.21
C ARG A 176 10.45 2.01 -18.12
N ARG A 177 9.96 2.09 -19.34
CA ARG A 177 10.41 3.08 -20.34
C ARG A 177 11.92 3.06 -20.55
N GLY A 178 12.52 1.87 -20.61
CA GLY A 178 13.97 1.68 -20.80
C GLY A 178 14.83 2.01 -19.58
N LYS A 179 14.23 2.19 -18.39
CA LYS A 179 14.94 2.43 -17.12
C LYS A 179 14.67 1.32 -16.11
N SER A 180 15.69 0.96 -15.34
CA SER A 180 15.54 0.04 -14.21
C SER A 180 14.93 0.79 -13.03
N VAL A 181 13.84 0.25 -12.47
CA VAL A 181 13.13 0.85 -11.32
C VAL A 181 13.10 -0.17 -10.19
N VAL A 182 13.73 0.17 -9.07
CA VAL A 182 13.65 -0.58 -7.81
C VAL A 182 12.39 -0.16 -7.07
N TYR A 183 11.59 -1.10 -6.58
CA TYR A 183 10.34 -0.77 -5.92
C TYR A 183 10.00 -1.68 -4.73
N VAL A 184 9.22 -1.13 -3.79
CA VAL A 184 8.65 -1.80 -2.62
C VAL A 184 7.15 -1.51 -2.57
N LYS A 185 6.33 -2.53 -2.25
CA LYS A 185 4.86 -2.40 -2.15
C LYS A 185 4.30 -2.66 -0.75
N SER A 186 5.07 -3.30 0.13
CA SER A 186 4.66 -3.50 1.52
C SER A 186 4.68 -2.17 2.28
N ALA A 187 3.55 -1.79 2.88
CA ALA A 187 3.45 -0.58 3.69
C ALA A 187 4.47 -0.57 4.83
N GLU A 188 4.64 -1.69 5.51
CA GLU A 188 5.61 -1.87 6.60
C GLU A 188 7.05 -1.64 6.10
N LYS A 189 7.45 -2.28 4.99
CA LYS A 189 8.78 -2.12 4.42
C LYS A 189 9.03 -0.74 3.82
N ILE A 190 7.99 -0.04 3.36
CA ILE A 190 8.08 1.38 2.97
C ILE A 190 8.33 2.26 4.20
N ALA A 191 7.63 2.01 5.31
CA ALA A 191 7.89 2.71 6.56
C ALA A 191 9.31 2.43 7.08
N ASP A 192 9.78 1.17 7.02
CA ASP A 192 11.15 0.79 7.37
C ASP A 192 12.16 1.52 6.49
N PHE A 193 11.94 1.60 5.17
CA PHE A 193 12.79 2.36 4.27
C PHE A 193 12.86 3.85 4.66
N MET A 194 11.71 4.47 4.93
CA MET A 194 11.67 5.87 5.37
C MET A 194 12.40 6.08 6.71
N ARG A 195 12.37 5.09 7.63
CA ARG A 195 13.15 5.13 8.89
C ARG A 195 14.65 5.10 8.64
N ILE A 196 15.13 4.23 7.73
CA ILE A 196 16.56 4.14 7.43
C ILE A 196 17.11 5.41 6.78
N ILE A 197 16.32 6.12 5.97
CA ILE A 197 16.72 7.41 5.40
C ILE A 197 16.41 8.61 6.30
N GLU A 198 16.05 8.35 7.56
CA GLU A 198 15.77 9.34 8.61
C GLU A 198 14.63 10.32 8.32
N ALA A 199 13.60 9.88 7.57
CA ALA A 199 12.38 10.64 7.32
C ALA A 199 11.34 10.42 8.45
N SER A 200 11.67 10.77 9.69
CA SER A 200 10.91 10.43 10.90
C SER A 200 9.52 11.05 10.94
N GLU A 201 9.37 12.31 10.53
CA GLU A 201 8.07 13.01 10.47
C GLU A 201 7.16 12.37 9.42
N ALA A 202 7.73 12.05 8.24
CA ALA A 202 6.99 11.37 7.18
C ALA A 202 6.56 9.96 7.59
N VAL A 203 7.40 9.22 8.33
CA VAL A 203 7.05 7.91 8.91
C VAL A 203 5.88 8.03 9.86
N MET A 204 5.91 8.98 10.80
CA MET A 204 4.82 9.17 11.77
C MET A 204 3.50 9.50 11.08
N ASN A 205 3.52 10.39 10.09
CA ASN A 205 2.34 10.71 9.30
C ASN A 205 1.82 9.50 8.52
N PHE A 206 2.72 8.77 7.85
CA PHE A 206 2.41 7.56 7.07
C PHE A 206 1.75 6.49 7.94
N GLU A 207 2.32 6.19 9.13
CA GLU A 207 1.79 5.18 10.05
C GLU A 207 0.46 5.59 10.68
N ASN A 208 0.29 6.85 11.07
CA ASN A 208 -0.97 7.35 11.62
C ASN A 208 -2.13 7.19 10.63
N ILE A 209 -1.90 7.54 9.36
CA ILE A 209 -2.91 7.39 8.31
C ILE A 209 -3.19 5.90 8.03
N ARG A 210 -2.16 5.06 8.01
CA ARG A 210 -2.30 3.61 7.82
C ARG A 210 -3.16 2.99 8.92
N ILE A 211 -2.86 3.27 10.19
CA ILE A 211 -3.61 2.76 11.35
C ILE A 211 -5.08 3.21 11.28
N SER A 212 -5.33 4.49 11.00
CA SER A 212 -6.69 5.03 10.87
C SER A 212 -7.48 4.34 9.76
N ARG A 213 -6.86 4.06 8.61
CA ARG A 213 -7.49 3.33 7.50
C ARG A 213 -7.78 1.88 7.85
N ASP A 214 -6.84 1.18 8.48
CA ASP A 214 -7.01 -0.21 8.88
C ASP A 214 -8.15 -0.36 9.89
N PHE A 215 -8.26 0.58 10.84
CA PHE A 215 -9.36 0.66 11.78
C PHE A 215 -10.71 0.88 11.08
N THR A 216 -10.80 1.88 10.20
CA THR A 216 -12.01 2.17 9.43
C THR A 216 -12.43 0.99 8.56
N ASN A 217 -11.48 0.34 7.87
CA ASN A 217 -11.75 -0.83 7.06
C ASN A 217 -12.26 -2.01 7.89
N SER A 218 -11.72 -2.20 9.09
CA SER A 218 -12.15 -3.26 10.02
C SER A 218 -13.59 -3.05 10.49
N ILE A 219 -13.94 -1.82 10.87
CA ILE A 219 -15.33 -1.46 11.24
C ILE A 219 -16.28 -1.68 10.05
N THR A 220 -15.89 -1.22 8.86
CA THR A 220 -16.71 -1.39 7.65
C THR A 220 -16.96 -2.87 7.34
N ARG A 221 -15.93 -3.72 7.50
CA ARG A 221 -16.08 -5.18 7.31
C ARG A 221 -17.05 -5.80 8.32
N LEU A 222 -16.95 -5.41 9.60
CA LEU A 222 -17.87 -5.88 10.65
C LEU A 222 -19.31 -5.48 10.32
N ASN A 223 -19.54 -4.20 10.02
CA ASN A 223 -20.88 -3.71 9.65
C ASN A 223 -21.45 -4.44 8.43
N ASN A 224 -20.63 -4.70 7.41
CA ASN A 224 -21.07 -5.44 6.22
C ASN A 224 -21.46 -6.89 6.54
N VAL A 225 -20.75 -7.54 7.47
CA VAL A 225 -21.10 -8.88 7.94
C VAL A 225 -22.43 -8.87 8.69
N ASP A 226 -22.64 -7.88 9.55
CA ASP A 226 -23.88 -7.76 10.32
C ASP A 226 -25.09 -7.48 9.40
N ILE A 227 -24.97 -6.54 8.47
CA ILE A 227 -26.00 -6.26 7.47
C ILE A 227 -26.30 -7.51 6.63
N ALA A 228 -25.28 -8.23 6.16
CA ALA A 228 -25.48 -9.45 5.38
C ALA A 228 -26.19 -10.55 6.20
N ASN A 229 -25.92 -10.64 7.51
CA ASN A 229 -26.61 -11.56 8.39
C ASN A 229 -28.07 -11.18 8.60
N GLU A 230 -28.36 -9.92 8.85
CA GLU A 230 -29.74 -9.40 8.95
C GLU A 230 -30.53 -9.67 7.67
N MET A 231 -29.96 -9.33 6.51
CA MET A 231 -30.62 -9.60 5.22
C MET A 231 -30.97 -11.08 5.02
N ARG A 232 -30.08 -11.99 5.44
CA ARG A 232 -30.36 -13.45 5.39
C ARG A 232 -31.48 -13.85 6.34
N VAL A 233 -31.54 -13.27 7.53
CA VAL A 233 -32.62 -13.54 8.51
C VAL A 233 -33.96 -13.06 7.95
N HIS A 234 -34.03 -11.85 7.43
CA HIS A 234 -35.26 -11.29 6.84
C HIS A 234 -35.70 -12.07 5.61
N ALA A 235 -34.78 -12.45 4.71
CA ALA A 235 -35.14 -13.26 3.53
C ALA A 235 -35.73 -14.62 3.92
N ALA A 236 -35.07 -15.32 4.88
CA ALA A 236 -35.58 -16.60 5.38
C ALA A 236 -36.92 -16.46 6.10
N ALA A 237 -37.14 -15.39 6.84
CA ALA A 237 -38.39 -15.10 7.52
C ALA A 237 -39.52 -14.81 6.52
N ALA A 238 -39.24 -14.03 5.49
CA ALA A 238 -40.22 -13.72 4.41
C ALA A 238 -40.70 -15.00 3.69
N GLU A 239 -39.74 -15.87 3.31
CA GLU A 239 -40.05 -17.17 2.69
C GLU A 239 -40.95 -18.03 3.58
N GLN A 240 -40.64 -18.11 4.87
CA GLN A 240 -41.42 -18.88 5.84
C GLN A 240 -42.82 -18.30 6.05
N LEU A 241 -42.97 -16.99 6.08
CA LEU A 241 -44.27 -16.32 6.18
C LEU A 241 -45.12 -16.54 4.92
N GLU A 242 -44.49 -16.60 3.74
CA GLU A 242 -45.16 -16.97 2.49
C GLU A 242 -45.69 -18.42 2.55
N ASP A 243 -44.90 -19.36 3.00
CA ASP A 243 -45.30 -20.75 3.18
C ASP A 243 -46.44 -20.89 4.19
N ILE A 244 -46.36 -20.17 5.30
CA ILE A 244 -47.43 -20.14 6.32
C ILE A 244 -48.73 -19.58 5.74
N ARG A 245 -48.69 -18.48 5.01
CA ARG A 245 -49.83 -17.87 4.36
C ARG A 245 -50.49 -18.85 3.39
N TYR A 246 -49.70 -19.53 2.56
CA TYR A 246 -50.22 -20.54 1.64
C TYR A 246 -50.94 -21.69 2.36
N LEU A 247 -50.42 -22.15 3.51
CA LEU A 247 -51.05 -23.18 4.33
C LEU A 247 -52.38 -22.71 4.96
N GLU A 248 -52.46 -21.47 5.39
CA GLU A 248 -53.68 -20.86 5.92
C GLU A 248 -54.75 -20.72 4.83
N GLU A 249 -54.39 -20.17 3.68
CA GLU A 249 -55.32 -20.01 2.54
C GLU A 249 -55.87 -21.34 2.00
N THR A 250 -55.09 -22.41 2.12
CA THR A 250 -55.49 -23.74 1.65
C THR A 250 -56.11 -24.60 2.73
N GLY A 251 -56.25 -24.11 3.99
CA GLY A 251 -56.78 -24.85 5.13
C GLY A 251 -55.95 -26.05 5.58
N GLN A 252 -54.64 -26.07 5.24
CA GLN A 252 -53.74 -27.21 5.50
C GLN A 252 -53.06 -27.13 6.87
N VAL A 253 -53.19 -26.01 7.59
CA VAL A 253 -52.55 -25.81 8.89
C VAL A 253 -53.00 -26.87 9.90
N ASP A 254 -54.32 -27.26 9.85
CA ASP A 254 -54.87 -28.28 10.77
C ASP A 254 -54.34 -29.69 10.57
N LEU A 255 -53.80 -29.98 9.41
CA LEU A 255 -53.19 -31.29 9.08
C LEU A 255 -51.72 -31.39 9.48
N LEU A 256 -51.10 -30.30 9.92
CA LEU A 256 -49.72 -30.29 10.35
C LEU A 256 -49.53 -31.05 11.69
N THR A 257 -48.38 -31.63 11.87
CA THR A 257 -47.98 -32.20 13.17
C THR A 257 -47.93 -31.09 14.23
N ARG A 258 -48.14 -31.42 15.48
CA ARG A 258 -48.08 -30.47 16.60
C ARG A 258 -46.79 -29.63 16.61
N SER A 259 -45.64 -30.26 16.32
CA SER A 259 -44.34 -29.56 16.26
C SER A 259 -44.22 -28.53 15.14
N LEU A 260 -44.92 -28.74 14.00
CA LEU A 260 -44.96 -27.77 12.90
C LEU A 260 -45.98 -26.68 13.17
N LYS A 261 -47.13 -26.97 13.82
CA LYS A 261 -48.08 -25.97 14.30
C LYS A 261 -47.43 -24.98 15.27
N GLU A 262 -46.67 -25.49 16.24
CA GLU A 262 -45.88 -24.69 17.19
C GLU A 262 -44.86 -23.76 16.44
N ALA A 263 -44.24 -24.22 15.33
CA ALA A 263 -43.34 -23.43 14.53
C ALA A 263 -44.08 -22.33 13.71
N VAL A 264 -45.28 -22.63 13.16
CA VAL A 264 -46.13 -21.66 12.47
C VAL A 264 -46.49 -20.51 13.41
N GLU A 265 -47.01 -20.81 14.58
CA GLU A 265 -47.41 -19.82 15.59
C GLU A 265 -46.21 -18.97 16.01
N LEU A 266 -45.04 -19.60 16.24
CA LEU A 266 -43.82 -18.92 16.66
C LEU A 266 -43.35 -17.89 15.59
N ARG A 267 -43.39 -18.22 14.30
CA ARG A 267 -42.97 -17.30 13.24
C ARG A 267 -43.98 -16.17 13.04
N LYS A 268 -45.26 -16.43 13.15
CA LYS A 268 -46.28 -15.41 13.05
C LYS A 268 -46.18 -14.37 14.14
N GLU A 269 -45.87 -14.80 15.38
CA GLU A 269 -45.75 -13.91 16.50
C GLU A 269 -44.41 -13.15 16.52
N PHE A 270 -43.34 -13.78 15.97
CA PHE A 270 -41.99 -13.22 15.91
C PHE A 270 -41.41 -13.24 14.49
N PRO A 271 -41.99 -12.39 13.59
CA PRO A 271 -41.67 -12.44 12.16
C PRO A 271 -40.22 -12.09 11.82
N ASP A 272 -39.55 -11.23 12.61
CA ASP A 272 -38.20 -10.72 12.34
C ASP A 272 -37.10 -11.44 13.10
N CYS A 273 -37.47 -12.40 13.97
CA CYS A 273 -36.48 -13.11 14.80
C CYS A 273 -35.64 -14.11 14.00
N SER A 274 -34.35 -14.15 14.32
CA SER A 274 -33.42 -15.19 13.80
C SER A 274 -33.78 -16.59 14.35
N TYR A 275 -33.28 -17.63 13.69
CA TYR A 275 -33.45 -19.00 14.20
C TYR A 275 -32.88 -19.21 15.62
N SER A 276 -31.85 -18.45 16.00
CA SER A 276 -31.29 -18.53 17.35
C SER A 276 -32.24 -17.96 18.39
N GLU A 277 -32.82 -16.80 18.12
CA GLU A 277 -33.82 -16.16 19.00
C GLU A 277 -35.08 -17.00 19.08
N LEU A 278 -35.57 -17.50 17.96
CA LEU A 278 -36.72 -18.40 17.94
C LEU A 278 -36.47 -19.69 18.75
N ALA A 279 -35.23 -20.20 18.75
CA ALA A 279 -34.88 -21.38 19.57
C ALA A 279 -34.99 -21.05 21.06
N VAL A 280 -34.55 -19.90 21.50
CA VAL A 280 -34.68 -19.47 22.90
C VAL A 280 -36.16 -19.35 23.31
N ILE A 281 -36.96 -18.64 22.50
CA ILE A 281 -38.39 -18.47 22.75
C ILE A 281 -39.14 -19.83 22.77
N TYR A 282 -38.83 -20.69 21.79
CA TYR A 282 -39.43 -22.01 21.70
C TYR A 282 -39.13 -22.86 22.93
N ASN A 283 -37.89 -22.85 23.41
CA ASN A 283 -37.49 -23.60 24.59
C ASN A 283 -38.19 -23.10 25.86
N GLN A 284 -38.32 -21.77 26.01
CA GLN A 284 -39.06 -21.19 27.15
C GLN A 284 -40.54 -21.59 27.17
N ARG A 285 -41.19 -21.66 25.98
CA ARG A 285 -42.61 -22.02 25.89
C ARG A 285 -42.88 -23.51 26.05
N THR A 286 -42.02 -24.34 25.50
CA THR A 286 -42.31 -25.78 25.41
C THR A 286 -41.59 -26.61 26.44
N GLY A 287 -40.63 -26.06 27.20
CA GLY A 287 -39.74 -26.79 28.12
C GLY A 287 -38.78 -27.74 27.42
N LYS A 288 -38.66 -27.68 26.08
CA LYS A 288 -37.78 -28.53 25.29
C LYS A 288 -36.43 -27.84 25.07
N SER A 289 -35.37 -28.61 24.84
CA SER A 289 -34.04 -28.09 24.47
C SER A 289 -33.83 -28.26 22.97
N THR A 290 -34.16 -27.22 22.20
CA THR A 290 -34.02 -27.19 20.73
C THR A 290 -33.01 -26.08 20.37
N GLY A 291 -31.97 -26.42 19.61
CA GLY A 291 -31.00 -25.43 19.13
C GLY A 291 -31.44 -24.80 17.80
N LYS A 292 -30.63 -23.82 17.30
CA LYS A 292 -30.79 -23.15 16.00
C LYS A 292 -31.04 -24.14 14.86
N SER A 293 -30.29 -25.24 14.81
CA SER A 293 -30.43 -26.29 13.76
C SER A 293 -31.79 -26.97 13.82
N GLY A 294 -32.30 -27.24 15.02
CA GLY A 294 -33.61 -27.87 15.22
C GLY A 294 -34.76 -26.96 14.75
N ILE A 295 -34.69 -25.68 15.05
CA ILE A 295 -35.66 -24.68 14.56
C ILE A 295 -35.59 -24.58 13.03
N ARG A 296 -34.41 -24.45 12.46
CA ARG A 296 -34.22 -24.43 11.01
C ARG A 296 -34.82 -25.65 10.34
N HIS A 297 -34.61 -26.83 10.90
CA HIS A 297 -35.15 -28.10 10.35
C HIS A 297 -36.67 -28.14 10.38
N LYS A 298 -37.34 -27.53 11.36
CA LYS A 298 -38.80 -27.42 11.38
C LYS A 298 -39.32 -26.60 10.18
N TYR A 299 -38.71 -25.43 9.89
CA TYR A 299 -39.12 -24.62 8.75
C TYR A 299 -38.74 -25.25 7.41
N MET A 300 -37.64 -25.95 7.29
CA MET A 300 -37.31 -26.74 6.09
C MET A 300 -38.40 -27.81 5.82
N ARG A 301 -38.84 -28.55 6.85
CA ARG A 301 -39.93 -29.48 6.69
C ARG A 301 -41.25 -28.84 6.33
N LEU A 302 -41.52 -27.62 6.83
CA LEU A 302 -42.70 -26.87 6.47
C LEU A 302 -42.68 -26.50 4.99
N HIS A 303 -41.54 -25.98 4.53
CA HIS A 303 -41.34 -25.64 3.11
C HIS A 303 -41.47 -26.86 2.20
N GLU A 304 -40.82 -27.98 2.52
CA GLU A 304 -40.97 -29.24 1.76
C GLU A 304 -42.44 -29.71 1.67
N TYR A 305 -43.19 -29.51 2.75
CA TYR A 305 -44.62 -29.83 2.75
C TYR A 305 -45.43 -28.92 1.81
N VAL A 306 -45.16 -27.64 1.83
CA VAL A 306 -45.79 -26.64 0.94
C VAL A 306 -45.48 -26.94 -0.53
N GLU A 307 -44.23 -27.22 -0.86
CA GLU A 307 -43.83 -27.52 -2.23
C GLU A 307 -44.53 -28.78 -2.77
N LYS A 308 -44.66 -29.83 -1.97
CA LYS A 308 -45.44 -31.03 -2.34
C LYS A 308 -46.90 -30.73 -2.61
N LEU A 309 -47.52 -29.82 -1.85
CA LEU A 309 -48.90 -29.41 -2.07
C LEU A 309 -49.06 -28.60 -3.39
N LYS A 310 -48.11 -27.73 -3.69
CA LYS A 310 -48.06 -26.96 -4.94
C LYS A 310 -47.89 -27.87 -6.17
N GLU A 311 -47.00 -28.87 -6.08
CA GLU A 311 -46.79 -29.87 -7.14
C GLU A 311 -48.05 -30.74 -7.38
N GLY A 312 -48.71 -31.21 -6.30
CA GLY A 312 -49.94 -31.99 -6.39
C GLY A 312 -51.10 -31.26 -7.03
N LYS A 313 -51.21 -29.93 -6.84
CA LYS A 313 -52.20 -29.08 -7.53
C LYS A 313 -51.89 -28.91 -9.02
N LYS A 314 -50.62 -28.71 -9.41
CA LYS A 314 -50.25 -28.61 -10.84
C LYS A 314 -50.55 -29.90 -11.62
N GLY A 315 -50.45 -31.07 -10.99
CA GLY A 315 -50.80 -32.37 -11.62
C GLY A 315 -52.30 -32.61 -11.78
N SER A 316 -53.15 -31.90 -11.04
CA SER A 316 -54.62 -32.02 -11.16
C SER A 316 -55.27 -31.03 -12.12
N GLU A 317 -54.59 -29.91 -12.44
CA GLU A 317 -55.05 -28.92 -13.45
C GLU A 317 -54.66 -29.28 -14.89
N THR A 318 -53.78 -30.28 -15.07
CA THR A 318 -53.30 -30.73 -16.39
C THR A 318 -54.00 -32.04 -16.86
N ARG A 319 -55.07 -32.43 -16.24
CA ARG A 319 -55.94 -33.56 -16.67
C ARG A 319 -57.33 -33.08 -17.05
#